data_1f0d2d74229875de48da86cc49c56370
#
_entry.id   1f0d2d74229875de48da86cc49c56370
#
_cell.length_a   1.000
_cell.length_b   1.000
_cell.length_c   1.000
_cell.angle_alpha   90.00
_cell.angle_beta   90.00
_cell.angle_gamma   90.00
#
_symmetry.space_group_name_H-M   'P 1'
#
loop_
_entity.id
_entity.type
_entity.pdbx_description
1 polymer ?
#
loop_
_entity_poly.entity_id
_entity_poly.type
_entity_poly.pdbx_seq_one_letter_code
_entity_poly.pdbx_strand_id
1 'polypeptide(L)' 'MNPETYKEVQSLERMTVGELKEKYLDVFGEETRSNNKPFLKKRIAWRIQALAGGDLS' A
#
# COMPACT_ATOMS: atom_id res chain seq x y z
N MET A 1 -8.35 9.02 9.22
CA MET A 1 -8.32 8.27 7.94
C MET A 1 -9.74 8.12 7.44
N ASN A 2 -9.99 8.40 6.16
CA ASN A 2 -11.34 8.26 5.66
C ASN A 2 -11.66 6.78 5.34
N PRO A 3 -12.96 6.44 5.24
CA PRO A 3 -13.37 5.05 5.04
C PRO A 3 -12.79 4.40 3.79
N GLU A 4 -12.63 5.17 2.72
CA GLU A 4 -12.09 4.61 1.48
C GLU A 4 -10.63 4.23 1.63
N THR A 5 -9.86 5.09 2.28
CA THR A 5 -8.44 4.82 2.54
C THR A 5 -8.30 3.59 3.44
N TYR A 6 -9.14 3.50 4.45
CA TYR A 6 -9.11 2.38 5.36
C TYR A 6 -9.40 1.05 4.64
N LYS A 7 -10.41 1.06 3.78
CA LYS A 7 -10.75 -0.12 3.00
C LYS A 7 -9.62 -0.53 2.06
N GLU A 8 -8.98 0.45 1.46
CA GLU A 8 -7.88 0.20 0.55
C GLU A 8 -6.71 -0.45 1.29
N VAL A 9 -6.38 0.09 2.46
CA VAL A 9 -5.32 -0.48 3.27
C VAL A 9 -5.68 -1.90 3.70
N GLN A 10 -6.92 -2.13 4.09
CA GLN A 10 -7.34 -3.47 4.49
C GLN A 10 -7.29 -4.48 3.36
N SER A 11 -7.55 -4.03 2.13
CA SER A 11 -7.52 -4.94 1.00
C SER A 11 -6.12 -5.49 0.76
N LEU A 12 -5.09 -4.78 1.20
CA LEU A 12 -3.72 -5.25 1.08
C LEU A 12 -3.49 -6.57 1.82
N GLU A 13 -4.24 -6.78 2.88
CA GLU A 13 -4.13 -8.01 3.66
C GLU A 13 -4.47 -9.24 2.85
N ARG A 14 -5.35 -9.07 1.85
CA ARG A 14 -5.81 -10.18 1.01
C ARG A 14 -5.02 -10.34 -0.27
N MET A 15 -4.11 -9.43 -0.54
CA MET A 15 -3.34 -9.47 -1.77
C MET A 15 -2.19 -10.45 -1.68
N THR A 16 -1.89 -11.09 -2.80
CA THR A 16 -0.71 -11.92 -2.91
C THR A 16 0.50 -11.00 -3.10
N VAL A 17 1.70 -11.57 -2.98
CA VAL A 17 2.92 -10.80 -3.21
C VAL A 17 2.91 -10.18 -4.60
N GLY A 18 2.46 -10.93 -5.61
CA GLY A 18 2.38 -10.40 -6.96
C GLY A 18 1.48 -9.20 -7.06
N GLU A 19 0.32 -9.29 -6.42
CA GLU A 19 -0.62 -8.17 -6.42
C GLU A 19 -0.08 -6.98 -5.66
N LEU A 20 0.62 -7.23 -4.57
CA LEU A 20 1.22 -6.16 -3.80
C LEU A 20 2.31 -5.44 -4.59
N LYS A 21 3.08 -6.18 -5.38
CA LYS A 21 4.11 -5.57 -6.21
C LYS A 21 3.48 -4.68 -7.29
N GLU A 22 2.37 -5.09 -7.85
CA GLU A 22 1.64 -4.27 -8.81
C GLU A 22 1.11 -3.01 -8.15
N LYS A 23 0.56 -3.16 -6.95
CA LYS A 23 0.06 -2.00 -6.20
C LYS A 23 1.20 -1.06 -5.85
N TYR A 24 2.35 -1.61 -5.49
CA TYR A 24 3.52 -0.80 -5.19
C TYR A 24 3.89 0.06 -6.40
N LEU A 25 3.92 -0.54 -7.58
CA LEU A 25 4.21 0.18 -8.81
C LEU A 25 3.20 1.32 -9.02
N ASP A 26 1.93 1.03 -8.74
CA ASP A 26 0.87 2.00 -8.92
C ASP A 26 1.01 3.22 -8.00
N VAL A 27 1.35 3.00 -6.74
CA VAL A 27 1.40 4.10 -5.77
C VAL A 27 2.76 4.77 -5.65
N PHE A 28 3.83 4.08 -6.02
CA PHE A 28 5.18 4.65 -5.95
C PHE A 28 5.73 5.05 -7.32
N GLY A 29 5.16 4.51 -8.37
CA GLY A 29 5.63 4.81 -9.71
C GLY A 29 6.90 4.07 -10.11
N GLU A 30 7.29 3.06 -9.32
CA GLU A 30 8.47 2.25 -9.62
C GLU A 30 8.29 0.85 -9.09
N GLU A 31 8.94 -0.10 -9.71
CA GLU A 31 8.82 -1.49 -9.30
C GLU A 31 9.67 -1.78 -8.07
N THR A 32 9.22 -2.75 -7.29
CA THR A 32 9.99 -3.23 -6.16
C THR A 32 10.46 -4.64 -6.43
N ARG A 33 11.64 -4.98 -5.94
CA ARG A 33 12.18 -6.34 -6.07
C ARG A 33 11.91 -7.18 -4.83
N SER A 34 11.33 -6.56 -3.81
CA SER A 34 11.07 -7.26 -2.57
C SER A 34 9.93 -8.26 -2.74
N ASN A 35 10.08 -9.44 -2.15
CA ASN A 35 9.01 -10.44 -2.09
C ASN A 35 8.51 -10.59 -0.66
N ASN A 36 8.85 -9.65 0.21
CA ASN A 36 8.46 -9.68 1.61
C ASN A 36 7.05 -9.09 1.74
N LYS A 37 6.05 -9.96 1.90
CA LYS A 37 4.67 -9.52 1.98
C LYS A 37 4.41 -8.49 3.08
N PRO A 38 4.85 -8.72 4.33
CA PRO A 38 4.63 -7.73 5.39
C PRO A 38 5.27 -6.39 5.06
N PHE A 39 6.45 -6.40 4.47
CA PHE A 39 7.14 -5.18 4.07
C PHE A 39 6.34 -4.43 3.02
N LEU A 40 5.88 -5.14 1.99
CA LEU A 40 5.11 -4.52 0.92
C LEU A 40 3.81 -3.92 1.44
N LYS A 41 3.10 -4.65 2.30
CA LYS A 41 1.86 -4.15 2.87
C LYS A 41 2.09 -2.86 3.65
N LYS A 42 3.12 -2.86 4.47
CA LYS A 42 3.41 -1.70 5.31
C LYS A 42 3.76 -0.48 4.46
N ARG A 43 4.63 -0.67 3.48
CA ARG A 43 5.06 0.44 2.63
C ARG A 43 3.91 1.00 1.81
N ILE A 44 3.13 0.11 1.21
CA ILE A 44 2.00 0.53 0.39
C ILE A 44 0.95 1.24 1.23
N ALA A 45 0.63 0.68 2.40
CA ALA A 45 -0.34 1.30 3.28
C ALA A 45 0.09 2.70 3.69
N TRP A 46 1.35 2.85 4.02
CA TRP A 46 1.89 4.15 4.39
C TRP A 46 1.78 5.14 3.25
N ARG A 47 2.09 4.69 2.04
CA ARG A 47 2.00 5.55 0.86
C ARG A 47 0.57 5.96 0.56
N ILE A 48 -0.36 5.02 0.67
CA ILE A 48 -1.76 5.30 0.43
C ILE A 48 -2.26 6.38 1.40
N GLN A 49 -1.88 6.27 2.66
CA GLN A 49 -2.27 7.26 3.65
C GLN A 49 -1.67 8.62 3.34
N ALA A 50 -0.43 8.64 2.90
CA ALA A 50 0.23 9.90 2.53
C ALA A 50 -0.48 10.56 1.36
N LEU A 51 -0.87 9.77 0.36
CA LEU A 51 -1.57 10.29 -0.80
C LEU A 51 -2.98 10.77 -0.46
N ALA A 52 -3.57 10.20 0.56
CA ALA A 52 -4.94 10.56 0.96
C ALA A 52 -4.98 11.81 1.83
N GLY A 53 -3.85 12.48 2.00
CA GLY A 53 -3.85 13.71 2.78
C GLY A 53 -2.62 13.86 3.66
N GLY A 54 -2.02 12.76 4.01
CA GLY A 54 -0.77 12.76 4.74
C GLY A 54 -0.82 13.31 6.14
N ASP A 55 -1.97 13.51 6.66
CA ASP A 55 -2.10 14.04 8.00
C ASP A 55 -1.98 12.94 9.02
N LEU A 56 -0.89 12.94 9.74
CA LEU A 56 -0.58 11.89 10.69
C LEU A 56 -0.71 12.32 12.13
N SER A 57 -1.07 13.50 12.33
CA SER A 57 -1.17 13.99 13.69
C SER A 57 -2.23 13.27 14.49
#